data_5924ab25af44c95e1794b3c05686a0e8
#
_entry.id   5924ab25af44c95e1794b3c05686a0e8
#
_cell.length_a   1.000
_cell.length_b   1.000
_cell.length_c   1.000
_cell.angle_alpha   90.00
_cell.angle_beta   90.00
_cell.angle_gamma   90.00
#
_symmetry.space_group_name_H-M   'P 1'
#
loop_
_entity.id
_entity.type
_entity.pdbx_description
1 polymer ?
#
loop_
_entity_poly.entity_id
_entity_poly.type
_entity_poly.pdbx_seq_one_letter_code
_entity_poly.pdbx_strand_id
1 'polypeptide(L)'
;MEPTLPDHYAMLGLDRACTNAQIRAAYRALAKQHHPDVSAGLSANESRMEALNAAHETLSDPARRRAYDRAVSEGERPPPRGRLERNITQDVHLRLEEFLRGTSLEVHVKDPANPASEHYSLTVPAGTAPGARFRIPRAAPFEGGVVQVRVRASPNFRFKARGSDLRCDLRICAQRAKEGGTETIAGAAGGTVRVKIPAKIGRGEVLRIAGEGLPKTRGGRGDLLVRVTYRPEVRITRGQRG
;
A
#
# COMPACT_ATOMS: atom_id res chain seq x y z
N MET A 1 -12.80 9.11 -29.98
CA MET A 1 -12.00 8.73 -31.16
C MET A 1 -10.75 9.57 -31.11
N GLU A 2 -9.62 9.00 -30.64
CA GLU A 2 -8.36 9.73 -30.60
C GLU A 2 -7.78 9.84 -32.01
N PRO A 3 -7.20 10.98 -32.40
CA PRO A 3 -6.61 11.15 -33.71
C PRO A 3 -5.38 10.24 -33.83
N THR A 4 -5.50 9.16 -34.57
CA THR A 4 -4.37 8.31 -34.95
C THR A 4 -3.42 9.14 -35.79
N LEU A 5 -2.16 9.28 -35.36
CA LEU A 5 -1.11 9.98 -36.13
C LEU A 5 -0.99 9.32 -37.51
N PRO A 6 -0.97 10.12 -38.62
CA PRO A 6 -0.83 9.56 -39.96
C PRO A 6 0.53 8.83 -40.08
N ASP A 7 0.49 7.62 -40.64
CA ASP A 7 1.73 6.84 -40.85
C ASP A 7 2.53 7.38 -42.04
N HIS A 8 3.47 8.29 -41.79
CA HIS A 8 4.30 8.92 -42.79
C HIS A 8 5.22 7.94 -43.54
N TYR A 9 5.62 6.83 -42.89
CA TYR A 9 6.42 5.80 -43.56
C TYR A 9 5.60 5.03 -44.56
N ALA A 10 4.39 4.60 -44.16
CA ALA A 10 3.47 3.92 -45.08
C ALA A 10 3.05 4.78 -46.29
N MET A 11 2.91 6.10 -46.06
CA MET A 11 2.63 7.06 -47.18
C MET A 11 3.72 7.10 -48.24
N LEU A 12 4.99 6.97 -47.79
CA LEU A 12 6.14 6.88 -48.70
C LEU A 12 6.44 5.46 -49.19
N GLY A 13 5.70 4.44 -48.71
CA GLY A 13 5.97 3.03 -49.01
C GLY A 13 7.29 2.51 -48.48
N LEU A 14 7.74 3.04 -47.34
CA LEU A 14 9.01 2.72 -46.71
C LEU A 14 8.85 2.07 -45.35
N ASP A 15 9.85 1.26 -44.96
CA ASP A 15 9.97 0.78 -43.59
C ASP A 15 10.60 1.84 -42.68
N ARG A 16 10.30 1.78 -41.38
CA ARG A 16 10.87 2.69 -40.36
C ARG A 16 12.40 2.64 -40.28
N ALA A 17 13.02 1.54 -40.70
CA ALA A 17 14.48 1.37 -40.73
C ALA A 17 15.15 2.05 -41.96
N CYS A 18 14.38 2.75 -42.80
CA CYS A 18 14.91 3.37 -44.03
C CYS A 18 15.92 4.50 -43.75
N THR A 19 16.81 4.73 -44.70
CA THR A 19 17.78 5.81 -44.69
C THR A 19 17.19 7.12 -45.26
N ASN A 20 17.77 8.27 -44.90
CA ASN A 20 17.36 9.56 -45.44
C ASN A 20 17.50 9.65 -46.99
N ALA A 21 18.43 8.87 -47.58
CA ALA A 21 18.54 8.76 -49.01
C ALA A 21 17.32 8.06 -49.62
N GLN A 22 16.84 7.00 -49.00
CA GLN A 22 15.63 6.27 -49.41
C GLN A 22 14.38 7.13 -49.27
N ILE A 23 14.24 7.92 -48.20
CA ILE A 23 13.11 8.88 -48.02
C ILE A 23 13.06 9.86 -49.19
N ARG A 24 14.18 10.50 -49.52
CA ARG A 24 14.24 11.44 -50.64
C ARG A 24 14.00 10.79 -51.99
N ALA A 25 14.47 9.56 -52.19
CA ALA A 25 14.24 8.80 -53.44
C ALA A 25 12.77 8.42 -53.59
N ALA A 26 12.14 7.89 -52.54
CA ALA A 26 10.70 7.52 -52.55
C ALA A 26 9.83 8.75 -52.79
N TYR A 27 10.09 9.86 -52.10
CA TYR A 27 9.35 11.11 -52.32
C TYR A 27 9.42 11.58 -53.77
N ARG A 28 10.64 11.62 -54.36
CA ARG A 28 10.81 12.07 -55.75
C ARG A 28 10.05 11.15 -56.73
N ALA A 29 10.03 9.84 -56.51
CA ALA A 29 9.33 8.89 -57.37
C ALA A 29 7.81 9.11 -57.27
N LEU A 30 7.29 9.22 -56.05
CA LEU A 30 5.85 9.42 -55.82
C LEU A 30 5.38 10.82 -56.24
N ALA A 31 6.15 11.85 -55.98
CA ALA A 31 5.85 13.23 -56.41
C ALA A 31 5.75 13.34 -57.97
N LYS A 32 6.62 12.64 -58.68
CA LYS A 32 6.53 12.54 -60.16
C LYS A 32 5.29 11.86 -60.66
N GLN A 33 4.80 10.82 -59.93
CA GLN A 33 3.57 10.10 -60.30
C GLN A 33 2.29 10.89 -60.00
N HIS A 34 2.31 11.72 -58.95
CA HIS A 34 1.12 12.47 -58.51
C HIS A 34 1.21 13.98 -58.83
N HIS A 35 2.15 14.40 -59.69
CA HIS A 35 2.27 15.82 -60.10
C HIS A 35 1.01 16.29 -60.83
N PRO A 36 0.48 17.50 -60.56
CA PRO A 36 -0.74 18.01 -61.13
C PRO A 36 -0.70 18.13 -62.67
N ASP A 37 0.47 18.38 -63.26
CA ASP A 37 0.64 18.44 -64.69
C ASP A 37 0.50 17.08 -65.42
N VAL A 38 0.69 15.97 -64.68
CA VAL A 38 0.62 14.62 -65.26
C VAL A 38 -0.75 13.99 -65.02
N SER A 39 -1.48 14.45 -64.03
CA SER A 39 -2.74 13.86 -63.56
C SER A 39 -3.86 14.93 -63.64
N ALA A 40 -4.31 15.29 -64.83
CA ALA A 40 -5.37 16.27 -65.03
C ALA A 40 -6.63 15.92 -64.20
N GLY A 41 -6.91 16.70 -63.15
CA GLY A 41 -8.27 16.96 -62.68
C GLY A 41 -8.91 16.06 -61.66
N LEU A 42 -8.16 15.37 -60.81
CA LEU A 42 -8.74 14.60 -59.66
C LEU A 42 -8.29 15.20 -58.33
N SER A 43 -9.24 15.76 -57.56
CA SER A 43 -9.02 16.27 -56.19
C SER A 43 -8.37 15.23 -55.23
N ALA A 44 -8.47 13.96 -55.55
CA ALA A 44 -7.80 12.88 -54.83
C ALA A 44 -6.27 12.92 -54.95
N ASN A 45 -5.71 13.48 -56.03
CA ASN A 45 -4.28 13.60 -56.24
C ASN A 45 -3.70 14.79 -55.47
N GLU A 46 -4.45 15.87 -55.28
CA GLU A 46 -4.05 17.02 -54.48
C GLU A 46 -3.91 16.63 -53.01
N SER A 47 -4.89 15.96 -52.42
CA SER A 47 -4.85 15.46 -51.03
C SER A 47 -3.70 14.47 -50.82
N ARG A 48 -3.41 13.63 -51.83
CA ARG A 48 -2.30 12.68 -51.76
C ARG A 48 -0.95 13.37 -51.88
N MET A 49 -0.83 14.42 -52.68
CA MET A 49 0.37 15.22 -52.78
C MET A 49 0.65 16.02 -51.49
N GLU A 50 -0.39 16.58 -50.88
CA GLU A 50 -0.28 17.22 -49.54
C GLU A 50 0.23 16.25 -48.48
N ALA A 51 -0.32 15.04 -48.43
CA ALA A 51 0.10 14.01 -47.48
C ALA A 51 1.57 13.57 -47.73
N LEU A 52 2.00 13.45 -49.01
CA LEU A 52 3.37 13.12 -49.36
C LEU A 52 4.32 14.25 -48.98
N ASN A 53 3.93 15.49 -49.14
CA ASN A 53 4.72 16.67 -48.73
C ASN A 53 4.90 16.70 -47.22
N ALA A 54 3.84 16.51 -46.44
CA ALA A 54 3.88 16.44 -44.99
C ALA A 54 4.75 15.29 -44.48
N ALA A 55 4.65 14.11 -45.11
CA ALA A 55 5.50 12.96 -44.77
C ALA A 55 7.00 13.25 -45.06
N HIS A 56 7.29 13.80 -46.21
CA HIS A 56 8.66 14.18 -46.57
C HIS A 56 9.22 15.27 -45.63
N GLU A 57 8.47 16.34 -45.35
CA GLU A 57 8.86 17.39 -44.43
C GLU A 57 9.20 16.88 -43.04
N THR A 58 8.39 15.93 -42.54
CA THR A 58 8.59 15.31 -41.22
C THR A 58 9.80 14.36 -41.21
N LEU A 59 9.95 13.52 -42.22
CA LEU A 59 10.94 12.43 -42.21
C LEU A 59 12.29 12.82 -42.81
N SER A 60 12.38 13.90 -43.65
CA SER A 60 13.64 14.34 -44.26
C SER A 60 14.58 15.02 -43.26
N ASP A 61 14.04 15.67 -42.25
CA ASP A 61 14.80 16.31 -41.18
C ASP A 61 15.05 15.31 -40.04
N PRO A 62 16.34 15.08 -39.67
CA PRO A 62 16.66 14.11 -38.60
C PRO A 62 16.08 14.46 -37.22
N ALA A 63 15.84 15.74 -36.93
CA ALA A 63 15.26 16.18 -35.66
C ALA A 63 13.75 15.93 -35.61
N ARG A 64 13.04 16.31 -36.69
CA ARG A 64 11.60 16.08 -36.86
C ARG A 64 11.28 14.58 -36.92
N ARG A 65 12.09 13.81 -37.67
CA ARG A 65 11.96 12.36 -37.74
C ARG A 65 12.04 11.70 -36.34
N ARG A 66 13.08 12.09 -35.55
CA ARG A 66 13.20 11.57 -34.18
C ARG A 66 12.03 11.93 -33.26
N ALA A 67 11.49 13.14 -33.41
CA ALA A 67 10.31 13.59 -32.68
C ALA A 67 9.06 12.77 -33.08
N TYR A 68 8.87 12.57 -34.37
CA TYR A 68 7.78 11.76 -34.92
C TYR A 68 7.88 10.27 -34.47
N ASP A 69 9.06 9.67 -34.61
CA ASP A 69 9.33 8.28 -34.20
C ASP A 69 9.06 8.09 -32.70
N ARG A 70 9.37 9.11 -31.88
CA ARG A 70 9.06 9.09 -30.45
C ARG A 70 7.56 9.18 -30.20
N ALA A 71 6.85 10.08 -30.85
CA ALA A 71 5.41 10.24 -30.71
C ALA A 71 4.65 8.98 -31.14
N VAL A 72 5.07 8.35 -32.26
CA VAL A 72 4.49 7.10 -32.74
C VAL A 72 4.78 5.96 -31.75
N SER A 73 6.01 5.84 -31.26
CA SER A 73 6.36 4.79 -30.28
C SER A 73 5.68 5.02 -28.92
N GLU A 74 5.37 6.25 -28.54
CA GLU A 74 4.57 6.58 -27.37
C GLU A 74 3.09 6.28 -27.58
N GLY A 75 2.55 6.52 -28.78
CA GLY A 75 1.19 6.18 -29.17
C GLY A 75 0.95 4.67 -29.38
N GLU A 76 1.96 3.93 -29.87
CA GLU A 76 1.95 2.46 -29.97
C GLU A 76 2.26 1.78 -28.64
N ARG A 77 2.84 2.52 -27.68
CA ARG A 77 3.01 1.99 -26.34
C ARG A 77 1.61 1.79 -25.78
N PRO A 78 1.19 0.52 -25.53
CA PRO A 78 -0.06 0.32 -24.81
C PRO A 78 0.03 1.22 -23.56
N PRO A 79 -1.06 1.93 -23.20
CA PRO A 79 -1.07 2.79 -22.02
C PRO A 79 -0.36 1.98 -20.94
N PRO A 80 0.60 2.57 -20.17
CA PRO A 80 1.32 1.81 -19.17
C PRO A 80 0.22 1.08 -18.42
N ARG A 81 0.06 -0.20 -18.72
CA ARG A 81 -0.83 -1.07 -17.94
C ARG A 81 -0.28 -0.84 -16.58
N GLY A 82 -1.03 -0.02 -15.81
CA GLY A 82 -0.57 0.42 -14.51
C GLY A 82 0.02 -0.81 -13.90
N ARG A 83 1.30 -0.78 -13.57
CA ARG A 83 2.08 -1.98 -13.23
C ARG A 83 1.28 -2.64 -12.15
N LEU A 84 0.48 -3.63 -12.55
CA LEU A 84 -0.41 -4.33 -11.65
C LEU A 84 0.51 -4.74 -10.53
N GLU A 85 0.39 -4.09 -9.38
CA GLU A 85 1.20 -4.43 -8.22
C GLU A 85 0.81 -5.85 -7.85
N ARG A 86 1.54 -6.80 -8.43
CA ARG A 86 1.30 -8.22 -8.15
C ARG A 86 1.38 -8.50 -6.65
N ASN A 87 2.19 -7.70 -5.94
CA ASN A 87 2.37 -7.82 -4.49
C ASN A 87 1.74 -6.63 -3.78
N ILE A 88 0.75 -6.89 -2.96
CA ILE A 88 0.06 -5.89 -2.14
C ILE A 88 0.41 -6.14 -0.68
N THR A 89 0.72 -5.07 0.07
CA THR A 89 0.94 -5.16 1.51
C THR A 89 -0.21 -4.47 2.24
N GLN A 90 -0.88 -5.21 3.13
CA GLN A 90 -2.00 -4.73 3.92
C GLN A 90 -1.70 -4.88 5.42
N ASP A 91 -1.90 -3.82 6.19
CA ASP A 91 -1.85 -3.89 7.65
C ASP A 91 -3.25 -4.23 8.19
N VAL A 92 -3.33 -5.22 9.06
CA VAL A 92 -4.55 -5.62 9.75
C VAL A 92 -4.35 -5.45 11.25
N HIS A 93 -5.32 -4.79 11.89
CA HIS A 93 -5.28 -4.51 13.31
C HIS A 93 -6.10 -5.54 14.08
N LEU A 94 -5.44 -6.30 14.94
CA LEU A 94 -6.05 -7.31 15.80
C LEU A 94 -6.19 -6.80 17.23
N ARG A 95 -7.21 -7.24 17.93
CA ARG A 95 -7.35 -7.04 19.37
C ARG A 95 -6.28 -7.85 20.13
N LEU A 96 -5.91 -7.43 21.32
CA LEU A 96 -4.88 -8.11 22.10
C LEU A 96 -5.23 -9.56 22.40
N GLU A 97 -6.51 -9.85 22.59
CA GLU A 97 -7.04 -11.20 22.85
C GLU A 97 -6.88 -12.12 21.63
N GLU A 98 -7.02 -11.58 20.43
CA GLU A 98 -6.91 -12.34 19.17
C GLU A 98 -5.49 -12.84 18.92
N PHE A 99 -4.46 -12.11 19.39
CA PHE A 99 -3.08 -12.60 19.35
C PHE A 99 -2.86 -13.83 20.24
N LEU A 100 -3.61 -13.92 21.32
CA LEU A 100 -3.47 -14.98 22.32
C LEU A 100 -4.33 -16.20 21.99
N ARG A 101 -5.54 -15.98 21.48
CA ARG A 101 -6.53 -17.03 21.19
C ARG A 101 -6.55 -17.48 19.74
N GLY A 102 -5.99 -16.66 18.83
CA GLY A 102 -6.18 -16.82 17.41
C GLY A 102 -7.50 -16.26 16.93
N THR A 103 -7.61 -16.01 15.63
CA THR A 103 -8.83 -15.52 14.99
C THR A 103 -8.83 -15.86 13.51
N SER A 104 -10.01 -15.92 12.92
CA SER A 104 -10.18 -15.97 11.46
C SER A 104 -10.83 -14.67 11.00
N LEU A 105 -10.31 -14.10 9.94
CA LEU A 105 -10.81 -12.84 9.38
C LEU A 105 -10.82 -12.88 7.85
N GLU A 106 -11.68 -12.08 7.27
CA GLU A 106 -11.71 -11.86 5.83
C GLU A 106 -10.91 -10.61 5.49
N VAL A 107 -9.98 -10.75 4.55
CA VAL A 107 -9.15 -9.66 4.03
C VAL A 107 -9.72 -9.22 2.69
N HIS A 108 -10.20 -7.99 2.65
CA HIS A 108 -10.72 -7.39 1.43
C HIS A 108 -9.61 -6.56 0.80
N VAL A 109 -9.23 -6.89 -0.42
CA VAL A 109 -8.23 -6.16 -1.18
C VAL A 109 -8.91 -5.38 -2.28
N LYS A 110 -8.75 -4.06 -2.26
CA LYS A 110 -9.16 -3.16 -3.33
C LYS A 110 -7.92 -2.73 -4.10
N ASP A 111 -7.78 -3.22 -5.32
CA ASP A 111 -6.73 -2.78 -6.22
C ASP A 111 -7.32 -1.73 -7.16
N PRO A 112 -6.76 -0.51 -7.26
CA PRO A 112 -7.23 0.51 -8.20
C PRO A 112 -7.26 0.04 -9.66
N ALA A 113 -6.42 -0.94 -10.00
CA ALA A 113 -6.34 -1.53 -11.33
C ALA A 113 -7.36 -2.66 -11.55
N ASN A 114 -8.06 -3.12 -10.50
CA ASN A 114 -9.09 -4.13 -10.57
C ASN A 114 -10.39 -3.61 -9.97
N PRO A 115 -11.46 -3.41 -10.76
CA PRO A 115 -12.75 -2.98 -10.26
C PRO A 115 -13.42 -4.01 -9.35
N ALA A 116 -13.03 -5.29 -9.44
CA ALA A 116 -13.52 -6.35 -8.57
C ALA A 116 -12.71 -6.39 -7.26
N SER A 117 -13.39 -6.32 -6.10
CA SER A 117 -12.76 -6.53 -4.81
C SER A 117 -12.37 -8.00 -4.65
N GLU A 118 -11.16 -8.25 -4.21
CA GLU A 118 -10.68 -9.59 -3.87
C GLU A 118 -10.94 -9.89 -2.39
N HIS A 119 -11.42 -11.09 -2.10
CA HIS A 119 -11.74 -11.55 -0.74
C HIS A 119 -10.91 -12.77 -0.40
N TYR A 120 -10.20 -12.71 0.72
CA TYR A 120 -9.36 -13.81 1.19
C TYR A 120 -9.66 -14.13 2.65
N SER A 121 -9.81 -15.39 2.96
CA SER A 121 -9.90 -15.85 4.34
C SER A 121 -8.48 -16.03 4.91
N LEU A 122 -8.21 -15.38 6.04
CA LEU A 122 -6.95 -15.49 6.76
C LEU A 122 -7.20 -16.01 8.16
N THR A 123 -6.65 -17.18 8.46
CA THR A 123 -6.64 -17.72 9.84
C THR A 123 -5.32 -17.34 10.52
N VAL A 124 -5.42 -16.58 11.60
CA VAL A 124 -4.29 -16.19 12.45
C VAL A 124 -4.24 -17.16 13.62
N PRO A 125 -3.20 -18.00 13.73
CA PRO A 125 -3.12 -18.98 14.82
C PRO A 125 -2.92 -18.31 16.18
N ALA A 126 -3.35 -18.99 17.24
CA ALA A 126 -3.09 -18.57 18.61
C ALA A 126 -1.57 -18.47 18.86
N GLY A 127 -1.16 -17.47 19.62
CA GLY A 127 0.27 -17.25 19.89
C GLY A 127 1.01 -16.49 18.79
N THR A 128 0.32 -15.94 17.80
CA THR A 128 0.92 -15.10 16.77
C THR A 128 1.50 -13.81 17.40
N ALA A 129 2.75 -13.47 17.06
CA ALA A 129 3.39 -12.24 17.54
C ALA A 129 2.92 -11.01 16.76
N PRO A 130 2.84 -9.83 17.39
CA PRO A 130 2.63 -8.57 16.68
C PRO A 130 3.73 -8.31 15.63
N GLY A 131 3.33 -7.90 14.43
CA GLY A 131 4.24 -7.71 13.31
C GLY A 131 4.46 -8.95 12.45
N ALA A 132 3.86 -10.09 12.77
CA ALA A 132 3.88 -11.28 11.94
C ALA A 132 3.29 -10.97 10.54
N ARG A 133 3.83 -11.65 9.54
CA ARG A 133 3.46 -11.46 8.13
C ARG A 133 2.93 -12.76 7.56
N PHE A 134 1.76 -12.68 6.95
CA PHE A 134 1.14 -13.78 6.23
C PHE A 134 1.16 -13.49 4.73
N ARG A 135 1.41 -14.52 3.92
CA ARG A 135 1.42 -14.42 2.48
C ARG A 135 0.27 -15.22 1.92
N ILE A 136 -0.62 -14.55 1.20
CA ILE A 136 -1.79 -15.14 0.54
C ILE A 136 -1.56 -15.04 -0.96
N PRO A 137 -1.50 -16.17 -1.71
CA PRO A 137 -1.40 -16.11 -3.16
C PRO A 137 -2.66 -15.46 -3.74
N ARG A 138 -2.49 -14.58 -4.73
CA ARG A 138 -3.63 -13.94 -5.41
C ARG A 138 -4.22 -14.88 -6.45
N ALA A 139 -5.53 -14.83 -6.59
CA ALA A 139 -6.27 -15.55 -7.63
C ALA A 139 -6.17 -14.81 -8.99
N ALA A 140 -6.65 -15.47 -10.06
CA ALA A 140 -6.78 -14.84 -11.37
C ALA A 140 -7.58 -13.51 -11.26
N PRO A 141 -7.23 -12.45 -12.00
CA PRO A 141 -6.24 -12.36 -13.09
C PRO A 141 -4.79 -12.04 -12.62
N PHE A 142 -4.53 -12.02 -11.31
CA PHE A 142 -3.24 -11.60 -10.73
C PHE A 142 -2.35 -12.79 -10.34
N GLU A 143 -2.47 -13.91 -11.05
CA GLU A 143 -1.68 -15.11 -10.80
C GLU A 143 -0.17 -14.83 -10.67
N GLY A 144 0.45 -15.43 -9.65
CA GLY A 144 1.86 -15.20 -9.29
C GLY A 144 2.09 -13.95 -8.42
N GLY A 145 1.04 -13.19 -8.08
CA GLY A 145 1.08 -12.13 -7.09
C GLY A 145 0.80 -12.63 -5.67
N VAL A 146 1.12 -11.81 -4.67
CA VAL A 146 0.95 -12.15 -3.25
C VAL A 146 0.35 -10.97 -2.50
N VAL A 147 -0.69 -11.23 -1.70
CA VAL A 147 -1.14 -10.30 -0.66
C VAL A 147 -0.35 -10.60 0.60
N GLN A 148 0.49 -9.66 1.02
CA GLN A 148 1.22 -9.73 2.28
C GLN A 148 0.45 -9.02 3.38
N VAL A 149 -0.14 -9.77 4.29
CA VAL A 149 -0.87 -9.23 5.44
C VAL A 149 0.06 -9.15 6.64
N ARG A 150 0.21 -7.94 7.22
CA ARG A 150 0.96 -7.72 8.45
C ARG A 150 0.00 -7.44 9.59
N VAL A 151 0.05 -8.25 10.65
CA VAL A 151 -0.82 -8.08 11.82
C VAL A 151 -0.20 -7.11 12.83
N ARG A 152 -1.00 -6.15 13.27
CA ARG A 152 -0.63 -5.14 14.27
C ARG A 152 -1.62 -5.15 15.43
N ALA A 153 -1.16 -4.77 16.61
CA ALA A 153 -2.06 -4.61 17.75
C ALA A 153 -2.95 -3.37 17.58
N SER A 154 -4.26 -3.54 17.71
CA SER A 154 -5.21 -2.43 17.76
C SER A 154 -4.93 -1.54 18.96
N PRO A 155 -5.14 -0.21 18.84
CA PRO A 155 -5.13 0.68 19.98
C PRO A 155 -6.11 0.19 21.06
N ASN A 156 -5.65 0.15 22.29
CA ASN A 156 -6.47 -0.25 23.44
C ASN A 156 -6.41 0.85 24.52
N PHE A 157 -7.56 1.18 25.12
CA PHE A 157 -7.63 2.24 26.13
C PHE A 157 -6.88 1.93 27.42
N ARG A 158 -6.77 0.64 27.77
CA ARG A 158 -6.12 0.17 29.00
C ARG A 158 -4.66 -0.20 28.79
N PHE A 159 -4.35 -0.85 27.67
CA PHE A 159 -3.01 -1.37 27.38
C PHE A 159 -2.39 -0.68 26.18
N LYS A 160 -1.13 -0.29 26.33
CA LYS A 160 -0.30 0.22 25.23
C LYS A 160 0.71 -0.87 24.86
N ALA A 161 0.60 -1.42 23.66
CA ALA A 161 1.54 -2.42 23.15
C ALA A 161 2.83 -1.76 22.65
N ARG A 162 3.98 -2.31 23.06
CA ARG A 162 5.29 -1.97 22.52
C ARG A 162 6.04 -3.26 22.18
N GLY A 163 6.02 -3.64 20.91
CA GLY A 163 6.44 -4.98 20.51
C GLY A 163 5.57 -6.02 21.19
N SER A 164 6.17 -6.96 21.89
CA SER A 164 5.46 -7.99 22.66
C SER A 164 5.15 -7.58 24.10
N ASP A 165 5.68 -6.46 24.59
CA ASP A 165 5.40 -5.97 25.92
C ASP A 165 4.15 -5.09 25.95
N LEU A 166 3.42 -5.18 27.07
CA LEU A 166 2.26 -4.37 27.34
C LEU A 166 2.53 -3.39 28.48
N ARG A 167 1.96 -2.20 28.39
CA ARG A 167 2.01 -1.19 29.45
C ARG A 167 0.61 -0.81 29.87
N CYS A 168 0.37 -0.70 31.18
CA CYS A 168 -0.86 -0.16 31.73
C CYS A 168 -0.59 0.71 32.95
N ASP A 169 -1.56 1.54 33.31
CA ASP A 169 -1.52 2.35 34.53
C ASP A 169 -2.40 1.72 35.59
N LEU A 170 -1.85 1.57 36.81
CA LEU A 170 -2.58 1.11 38.00
C LEU A 170 -2.71 2.27 38.99
N ARG A 171 -3.94 2.63 39.34
CA ARG A 171 -4.24 3.68 40.31
C ARG A 171 -4.49 3.06 41.68
N ILE A 172 -3.62 3.34 42.65
CA ILE A 172 -3.71 2.89 44.07
C ILE A 172 -3.98 4.07 44.99
N CYS A 173 -4.50 3.80 46.21
CA CYS A 173 -4.58 4.83 47.26
C CYS A 173 -3.24 5.01 47.95
N ALA A 174 -3.05 6.13 48.64
CA ALA A 174 -1.84 6.49 49.34
C ALA A 174 -1.47 5.47 50.44
N GLN A 175 -2.48 4.93 51.14
CA GLN A 175 -2.29 3.89 52.14
C GLN A 175 -1.69 2.62 51.52
N ARG A 176 -2.26 2.13 50.39
CA ARG A 176 -1.72 0.96 49.69
C ARG A 176 -0.28 1.17 49.21
N ALA A 177 0.05 2.41 48.80
CA ALA A 177 1.42 2.74 48.43
C ALA A 177 2.42 2.67 49.59
N LYS A 178 1.99 3.02 50.82
CA LYS A 178 2.82 2.94 52.04
C LYS A 178 2.95 1.51 52.56
N GLU A 179 1.87 0.79 52.64
CA GLU A 179 1.79 -0.55 53.23
C GLU A 179 2.18 -1.68 52.26
N GLY A 180 2.01 -1.44 50.97
CA GLY A 180 2.14 -2.47 49.97
C GLY A 180 0.88 -3.36 49.90
N GLY A 181 1.02 -4.52 49.28
CA GLY A 181 -0.06 -5.55 49.18
C GLY A 181 -0.23 -6.10 47.79
N THR A 182 -1.39 -6.66 47.53
CA THR A 182 -1.71 -7.23 46.21
C THR A 182 -2.94 -6.55 45.65
N GLU A 183 -2.84 -6.15 44.40
CA GLU A 183 -3.96 -5.64 43.62
C GLU A 183 -4.24 -6.56 42.43
N THR A 184 -5.48 -6.58 41.97
CA THR A 184 -5.90 -7.39 40.84
C THR A 184 -6.29 -6.48 39.69
N ILE A 185 -5.72 -6.71 38.51
CA ILE A 185 -6.04 -5.99 37.29
C ILE A 185 -6.54 -6.95 36.21
N ALA A 186 -7.34 -6.47 35.27
CA ALA A 186 -7.71 -7.29 34.13
C ALA A 186 -6.47 -7.52 33.24
N GLY A 187 -6.26 -8.75 32.85
CA GLY A 187 -5.20 -9.14 31.93
C GLY A 187 -5.57 -8.90 30.45
N ALA A 188 -4.57 -8.90 29.59
CA ALA A 188 -4.77 -8.74 28.14
C ALA A 188 -5.51 -9.92 27.49
N ALA A 189 -5.44 -11.09 28.10
CA ALA A 189 -6.12 -12.31 27.62
C ALA A 189 -7.59 -12.43 28.09
N GLY A 190 -8.11 -11.43 28.80
CA GLY A 190 -9.46 -11.47 29.39
C GLY A 190 -9.56 -12.15 30.73
N GLY A 191 -8.43 -12.48 31.38
CA GLY A 191 -8.37 -12.97 32.76
C GLY A 191 -8.03 -11.85 33.75
N THR A 192 -7.65 -12.25 34.97
CA THR A 192 -7.17 -11.36 36.02
C THR A 192 -5.71 -11.63 36.34
N VAL A 193 -4.93 -10.58 36.50
CA VAL A 193 -3.50 -10.62 36.85
C VAL A 193 -3.32 -10.03 38.24
N ARG A 194 -2.66 -10.77 39.14
CA ARG A 194 -2.28 -10.29 40.47
C ARG A 194 -0.99 -9.51 40.42
N VAL A 195 -1.02 -8.28 40.89
CA VAL A 195 0.13 -7.36 40.96
C VAL A 195 0.55 -7.23 42.40
N LYS A 196 1.74 -7.69 42.74
CA LYS A 196 2.31 -7.50 44.06
C LYS A 196 2.94 -6.12 44.15
N ILE A 197 2.45 -5.28 45.04
CA ILE A 197 2.89 -3.91 45.28
C ILE A 197 3.84 -3.91 46.47
N PRO A 198 5.10 -3.51 46.33
CA PRO A 198 6.02 -3.33 47.46
C PRO A 198 5.55 -2.21 48.38
N ALA A 199 5.89 -2.30 49.67
CA ALA A 199 5.67 -1.20 50.60
C ALA A 199 6.55 0.00 50.22
N LYS A 200 6.00 1.22 50.42
CA LYS A 200 6.66 2.49 50.07
C LYS A 200 6.97 2.69 48.58
N ILE A 201 6.15 2.11 47.74
CA ILE A 201 6.29 2.28 46.27
C ILE A 201 6.11 3.75 45.88
N GLY A 202 6.98 4.26 45.02
CA GLY A 202 6.93 5.64 44.51
C GLY A 202 5.89 5.82 43.39
N ARG A 203 5.41 7.05 43.26
CA ARG A 203 4.55 7.40 42.12
C ARG A 203 5.35 7.34 40.83
N GLY A 204 4.82 6.64 39.83
CA GLY A 204 5.46 6.49 38.52
C GLY A 204 6.37 5.27 38.43
N GLU A 205 6.61 4.57 39.54
CA GLU A 205 7.35 3.31 39.52
C GLU A 205 6.62 2.27 38.61
N VAL A 206 7.43 1.42 37.97
CA VAL A 206 6.97 0.43 37.02
C VAL A 206 7.24 -0.97 37.60
N LEU A 207 6.14 -1.72 37.81
CA LEU A 207 6.21 -3.10 38.23
C LEU A 207 6.17 -4.00 36.96
N ARG A 208 7.11 -4.92 36.87
CA ARG A 208 7.21 -5.87 35.78
C ARG A 208 6.58 -7.21 36.16
N ILE A 209 5.66 -7.68 35.35
CA ILE A 209 5.02 -8.99 35.52
C ILE A 209 5.40 -9.82 34.29
N ALA A 210 6.24 -10.80 34.53
CA ALA A 210 6.79 -11.64 33.47
C ALA A 210 5.71 -12.51 32.82
N GLY A 211 5.76 -12.64 31.49
CA GLY A 211 4.88 -13.55 30.75
C GLY A 211 3.44 -13.09 30.58
N GLU A 212 3.06 -11.88 31.02
CA GLU A 212 1.70 -11.33 30.89
C GLU A 212 1.54 -10.35 29.69
N GLY A 213 2.54 -10.31 28.81
CA GLY A 213 2.52 -9.58 27.55
C GLY A 213 1.95 -10.39 26.37
N LEU A 214 2.21 -9.91 25.16
CA LEU A 214 1.84 -10.56 23.90
C LEU A 214 2.86 -11.64 23.50
N PRO A 215 2.51 -12.56 22.61
CA PRO A 215 3.42 -13.58 22.13
C PRO A 215 4.67 -12.96 21.44
N LYS A 216 5.81 -13.64 21.57
CA LYS A 216 7.08 -13.30 20.90
C LYS A 216 7.30 -14.17 19.69
N THR A 217 7.99 -13.65 18.66
CA THR A 217 8.29 -14.36 17.40
C THR A 217 9.14 -15.62 17.62
N ARG A 218 9.96 -15.64 18.67
CA ARG A 218 10.86 -16.76 19.01
C ARG A 218 10.30 -17.67 20.10
N GLY A 219 8.98 -17.59 20.36
CA GLY A 219 8.31 -18.30 21.43
C GLY A 219 8.31 -17.56 22.77
N GLY A 220 7.44 -17.97 23.66
CA GLY A 220 7.16 -17.30 24.92
C GLY A 220 6.31 -16.03 24.78
N ARG A 221 6.14 -15.31 25.89
CA ARG A 221 5.37 -14.08 25.97
C ARG A 221 6.23 -12.91 26.43
N GLY A 222 5.84 -11.70 26.07
CA GLY A 222 6.39 -10.47 26.61
C GLY A 222 5.95 -10.23 28.06
N ASP A 223 6.25 -9.09 28.59
CA ASP A 223 5.97 -8.73 29.95
C ASP A 223 4.88 -7.66 30.02
N LEU A 224 4.17 -7.64 31.16
CA LEU A 224 3.27 -6.55 31.48
C LEU A 224 3.98 -5.56 32.43
N LEU A 225 4.10 -4.33 31.96
CA LEU A 225 4.70 -3.22 32.69
C LEU A 225 3.59 -2.36 33.29
N VAL A 226 3.42 -2.43 34.61
CA VAL A 226 2.37 -1.74 35.35
C VAL A 226 2.95 -0.48 35.99
N ARG A 227 2.59 0.69 35.47
CA ARG A 227 2.99 1.98 36.06
C ARG A 227 2.03 2.35 37.19
N VAL A 228 2.56 2.51 38.39
CA VAL A 228 1.79 2.88 39.55
C VAL A 228 1.53 4.38 39.59
N THR A 229 0.27 4.74 39.80
CA THR A 229 -0.19 6.12 39.99
C THR A 229 -1.09 6.21 41.18
N TYR A 230 -1.20 7.41 41.81
CA TYR A 230 -2.03 7.57 42.99
C TYR A 230 -3.40 8.11 42.66
N ARG A 231 -4.43 7.59 43.32
CA ARG A 231 -5.79 8.18 43.24
C ARG A 231 -5.79 9.47 44.05
N PRO A 232 -6.36 10.58 43.56
CA PRO A 232 -6.57 11.77 44.40
C PRO A 232 -7.58 11.41 45.50
N GLU A 233 -7.26 11.80 46.74
CA GLU A 233 -8.21 11.70 47.86
C GLU A 233 -9.06 12.97 47.89
N VAL A 234 -10.39 12.80 47.71
CA VAL A 234 -11.36 13.90 47.82
C VAL A 234 -12.04 13.74 49.18
N ARG A 235 -11.75 14.63 50.13
CA ARG A 235 -12.48 14.74 51.39
C ARG A 235 -13.61 15.75 51.22
N ILE A 236 -14.84 15.27 51.31
CA ILE A 236 -16.02 16.15 51.35
C ILE A 236 -16.30 16.46 52.83
N THR A 237 -16.01 17.68 53.30
CA THR A 237 -16.42 18.14 54.60
C THR A 237 -17.79 18.81 54.44
N ARG A 238 -18.85 18.21 54.99
CA ARG A 238 -20.14 18.87 55.09
C ARG A 238 -20.02 19.95 56.17
N GLY A 239 -20.13 21.20 55.77
CA GLY A 239 -20.28 22.31 56.73
C GLY A 239 -21.54 22.07 57.53
N GLN A 240 -21.44 22.02 58.87
CA GLN A 240 -22.60 22.13 59.74
C GLN A 240 -23.18 23.53 59.53
N ARG A 241 -24.42 23.58 59.03
CA ARG A 241 -25.20 24.80 59.14
C ARG A 241 -25.59 24.96 60.61
N GLY A 242 -25.03 25.94 61.33
CA GLY A 242 -25.56 26.47 62.56
C GLY A 242 -26.83 27.28 62.31
#